data_1507f687725490e83239911e13c8635e
#
_entry.id   1507f687725490e83239911e13c8635e
#
_cell.length_a   1.000
_cell.length_b   1.000
_cell.length_c   1.000
_cell.angle_alpha   90.00
_cell.angle_beta   90.00
_cell.angle_gamma   90.00
#
_symmetry.space_group_name_H-M   'P 1'
#
loop_
_entity.id
_entity.type
_entity.pdbx_description
1 polymer ?
#
loop_
_entity_poly.entity_id
_entity_poly.type
_entity_poly.pdbx_seq_one_letter_code
_entity_poly.pdbx_strand_id
1 'polypeptide(L)'
;MLSRADTMIRNAAPADHAALLALWQANAPRQGYASRPDAEVDRLLFRHPYFSYEYTFVRAEQGRAVAFICGCVGNDIPHGRERGCFTCLAADPAWDTPETTVQLLDALEEAFRVAGKTTSAVTFFNPMHLPWGIPGSPGHEHNNMPGIATDLPLHERMLAHGYTETTQETAMYRTLTDYAIPPEVRALEHRTAAEGCTLALYDPNRHHGLDAMLQALDNPDWTARVTAAARDGLCLPVALAGNTVAGFAGPVYPEPTGRGWFAGIGIAPQYQHRHLGKLLFFRLCAEEKRAGAVYMSLFTGVANPARRIYESAGFTSVRTFGVLLKTL
;
A
#
# COMPACT_ATOMS: atom_id res chain seq x y z
N MET A 1 14.19 21.84 -36.77
CA MET A 1 12.85 22.23 -36.25
C MET A 1 11.90 21.13 -36.63
N LEU A 2 11.61 20.18 -35.73
CA LEU A 2 10.59 19.16 -35.93
C LEU A 2 9.22 19.84 -35.78
N SER A 3 8.34 19.59 -36.72
CA SER A 3 6.98 20.16 -36.76
C SER A 3 6.22 19.74 -35.49
N ARG A 4 5.53 20.69 -34.83
CA ARG A 4 4.58 20.45 -33.73
C ARG A 4 3.38 19.57 -34.12
N ALA A 5 3.28 19.12 -35.38
CA ALA A 5 2.11 18.44 -35.95
C ALA A 5 2.02 16.94 -35.61
N ASP A 6 3.06 16.32 -35.02
CA ASP A 6 3.12 14.88 -34.79
C ASP A 6 3.04 14.45 -33.32
N THR A 7 2.86 15.40 -32.40
CA THR A 7 2.69 15.12 -30.96
C THR A 7 1.22 15.09 -30.60
N MET A 8 0.72 13.96 -30.09
CA MET A 8 -0.70 13.83 -29.74
C MET A 8 -0.87 13.15 -28.39
N ILE A 9 -1.69 13.77 -27.52
CA ILE A 9 -2.28 13.09 -26.34
C ILE A 9 -3.63 12.51 -26.79
N ARG A 10 -3.83 11.23 -26.55
CA ARG A 10 -5.08 10.52 -26.84
C ARG A 10 -5.35 9.42 -25.84
N ASN A 11 -6.56 8.94 -25.78
CA ASN A 11 -6.85 7.69 -25.09
C ASN A 11 -6.00 6.54 -25.68
N ALA A 12 -5.55 5.66 -24.79
CA ALA A 12 -5.01 4.37 -25.20
C ALA A 12 -6.12 3.50 -25.80
N ALA A 13 -5.72 2.57 -26.64
CA ALA A 13 -6.62 1.59 -27.27
C ALA A 13 -6.04 0.17 -27.10
N PRO A 14 -6.83 -0.88 -27.29
CA PRO A 14 -6.32 -2.26 -27.22
C PRO A 14 -5.10 -2.52 -28.13
N ALA A 15 -5.00 -1.81 -29.26
CA ALA A 15 -3.85 -1.89 -30.15
C ALA A 15 -2.54 -1.35 -29.56
N ASP A 16 -2.63 -0.49 -28.53
CA ASP A 16 -1.45 0.07 -27.85
C ASP A 16 -0.88 -0.89 -26.79
N HIS A 17 -1.59 -1.95 -26.40
CA HIS A 17 -1.28 -2.79 -25.26
C HIS A 17 0.20 -3.23 -25.20
N ALA A 18 0.72 -3.81 -26.29
CA ALA A 18 2.11 -4.26 -26.34
C ALA A 18 3.12 -3.11 -26.17
N ALA A 19 2.82 -1.94 -26.74
CA ALA A 19 3.66 -0.76 -26.60
C ALA A 19 3.65 -0.19 -25.18
N LEU A 20 2.48 -0.17 -24.52
CA LEU A 20 2.34 0.25 -23.12
C LEU A 20 3.09 -0.68 -22.16
N LEU A 21 2.97 -2.00 -22.38
CA LEU A 21 3.69 -3.00 -21.59
C LEU A 21 5.22 -2.83 -21.75
N ALA A 22 5.70 -2.66 -22.97
CA ALA A 22 7.12 -2.41 -23.22
C ALA A 22 7.60 -1.09 -22.58
N LEU A 23 6.81 -0.03 -22.68
CA LEU A 23 7.10 1.27 -22.06
C LEU A 23 7.13 1.17 -20.53
N TRP A 24 6.19 0.43 -19.92
CA TRP A 24 6.20 0.12 -18.50
C TRP A 24 7.47 -0.62 -18.09
N GLN A 25 7.78 -1.74 -18.74
CA GLN A 25 8.96 -2.56 -18.42
C GLN A 25 10.27 -1.77 -18.48
N ALA A 26 10.39 -0.88 -19.46
CA ALA A 26 11.60 -0.07 -19.61
C ALA A 26 11.73 1.03 -18.53
N ASN A 27 10.62 1.52 -17.98
CA ASN A 27 10.63 2.77 -17.20
C ASN A 27 10.10 2.65 -15.77
N ALA A 28 9.25 1.67 -15.44
CA ALA A 28 8.66 1.53 -14.12
C ALA A 28 9.69 1.43 -12.97
N PRO A 29 10.83 0.72 -13.12
CA PRO A 29 11.87 0.70 -12.07
C PRO A 29 12.45 2.07 -11.73
N ARG A 30 12.50 3.01 -12.68
CA ARG A 30 12.95 4.40 -12.44
C ARG A 30 11.97 5.19 -11.58
N GLN A 31 10.70 4.80 -11.60
CA GLN A 31 9.64 5.32 -10.72
C GLN A 31 9.55 4.56 -9.39
N GLY A 32 10.49 3.64 -9.14
CA GLY A 32 10.56 2.85 -7.92
C GLY A 32 9.68 1.60 -7.90
N TYR A 33 8.93 1.30 -8.98
CA TYR A 33 8.16 0.06 -9.06
C TYR A 33 9.07 -1.17 -9.16
N ALA A 34 8.62 -2.28 -8.60
CA ALA A 34 9.32 -3.55 -8.71
C ALA A 34 9.23 -4.11 -10.14
N SER A 35 10.35 -4.62 -10.66
CA SER A 35 10.35 -5.33 -11.95
C SER A 35 9.54 -6.62 -11.85
N ARG A 36 8.70 -6.89 -12.84
CA ARG A 36 7.84 -8.06 -12.91
C ARG A 36 7.83 -8.66 -14.32
N PRO A 37 7.62 -9.98 -14.47
CA PRO A 37 7.34 -10.57 -15.78
C PRO A 37 6.10 -9.94 -16.44
N ASP A 38 6.07 -9.90 -17.77
CA ASP A 38 4.97 -9.30 -18.55
C ASP A 38 3.58 -9.82 -18.12
N ALA A 39 3.44 -11.12 -17.93
CA ALA A 39 2.18 -11.73 -17.51
C ALA A 39 1.70 -11.24 -16.13
N GLU A 40 2.62 -10.88 -15.25
CA GLU A 40 2.28 -10.35 -13.93
C GLU A 40 1.93 -8.86 -14.00
N VAL A 41 2.66 -8.07 -14.80
CA VAL A 41 2.28 -6.68 -15.09
C VAL A 41 0.91 -6.63 -15.73
N ASP A 42 0.63 -7.49 -16.70
CA ASP A 42 -0.70 -7.62 -17.30
C ASP A 42 -1.78 -7.84 -16.25
N ARG A 43 -1.58 -8.81 -15.37
CA ARG A 43 -2.54 -9.13 -14.30
C ARG A 43 -2.74 -7.97 -13.32
N LEU A 44 -1.67 -7.27 -12.94
CA LEU A 44 -1.69 -6.21 -11.93
C LEU A 44 -2.20 -4.87 -12.47
N LEU A 45 -1.98 -4.59 -13.76
CA LEU A 45 -2.30 -3.32 -14.39
C LEU A 45 -3.30 -3.51 -15.54
N PHE A 46 -2.89 -4.05 -16.69
CA PHE A 46 -3.67 -3.97 -17.92
C PHE A 46 -4.87 -4.92 -18.00
N ARG A 47 -4.92 -5.98 -17.19
CA ARG A 47 -6.08 -6.89 -17.05
C ARG A 47 -6.72 -6.80 -15.66
N HIS A 48 -6.33 -5.81 -14.87
CA HIS A 48 -6.96 -5.58 -13.58
C HIS A 48 -8.44 -5.18 -13.77
N PRO A 49 -9.40 -5.63 -12.93
CA PRO A 49 -10.82 -5.31 -13.08
C PRO A 49 -11.15 -3.81 -13.14
N TYR A 50 -10.32 -2.97 -12.53
CA TYR A 50 -10.46 -1.50 -12.54
C TYR A 50 -9.68 -0.81 -13.67
N PHE A 51 -8.94 -1.55 -14.48
CA PHE A 51 -8.28 -0.97 -15.66
C PHE A 51 -9.29 -0.62 -16.73
N SER A 52 -9.13 0.58 -17.33
CA SER A 52 -9.91 0.99 -18.49
C SER A 52 -9.09 1.87 -19.43
N TYR A 53 -9.21 1.62 -20.72
CA TYR A 53 -8.64 2.51 -21.73
C TYR A 53 -9.26 3.91 -21.71
N GLU A 54 -10.45 4.09 -21.15
CA GLU A 54 -11.10 5.38 -20.94
C GLU A 54 -10.30 6.28 -19.97
N TYR A 55 -9.63 5.68 -18.97
CA TYR A 55 -8.81 6.38 -17.99
C TYR A 55 -7.32 6.13 -18.20
N THR A 56 -6.92 5.77 -19.41
CA THR A 56 -5.53 5.57 -19.80
C THR A 56 -5.22 6.42 -21.03
N PHE A 57 -4.25 7.31 -20.90
CA PHE A 57 -3.85 8.23 -21.97
C PHE A 57 -2.39 8.01 -22.35
N VAL A 58 -2.13 8.13 -23.64
CA VAL A 58 -0.79 8.03 -24.22
C VAL A 58 -0.37 9.35 -24.84
N ARG A 59 0.88 9.71 -24.66
CA ARG A 59 1.58 10.64 -25.51
C ARG A 59 2.23 9.85 -26.63
N ALA A 60 1.84 10.15 -27.87
CA ALA A 60 2.40 9.55 -29.06
C ALA A 60 3.27 10.56 -29.82
N GLU A 61 4.43 10.09 -30.25
CA GLU A 61 5.38 10.84 -31.11
C GLU A 61 5.65 9.99 -32.34
N GLN A 62 5.36 10.54 -33.52
CA GLN A 62 5.51 9.82 -34.79
C GLN A 62 4.85 8.42 -34.77
N GLY A 63 3.65 8.33 -34.16
CA GLY A 63 2.89 7.09 -34.04
C GLY A 63 3.36 6.11 -32.95
N ARG A 64 4.47 6.40 -32.24
CA ARG A 64 4.98 5.56 -31.14
C ARG A 64 4.53 6.13 -29.79
N ALA A 65 4.03 5.30 -28.88
CA ALA A 65 3.80 5.67 -27.49
C ALA A 65 5.15 5.93 -26.80
N VAL A 66 5.32 7.13 -26.23
CA VAL A 66 6.55 7.56 -25.53
C VAL A 66 6.31 7.87 -24.05
N ALA A 67 5.07 8.04 -23.64
CA ALA A 67 4.63 8.14 -22.26
C ALA A 67 3.18 7.72 -22.15
N PHE A 68 2.78 7.23 -20.98
CA PHE A 68 1.38 7.01 -20.65
C PHE A 68 1.09 7.30 -19.18
N ILE A 69 -0.17 7.60 -18.91
CA ILE A 69 -0.76 7.73 -17.59
C ILE A 69 -1.95 6.79 -17.49
N CYS A 70 -2.15 6.19 -16.33
CA CYS A 70 -3.30 5.35 -16.03
C CYS A 70 -3.94 5.81 -14.72
N GLY A 71 -5.27 5.85 -14.72
CA GLY A 71 -6.08 6.03 -13.54
C GLY A 71 -7.23 5.04 -13.51
N CYS A 72 -8.02 5.07 -12.45
CA CYS A 72 -9.21 4.26 -12.33
C CYS A 72 -10.32 4.98 -11.56
N VAL A 73 -11.55 4.52 -11.76
CA VAL A 73 -12.75 4.94 -11.04
C VAL A 73 -13.55 3.73 -10.59
N GLY A 74 -14.29 3.85 -9.48
CA GLY A 74 -15.19 2.82 -8.98
C GLY A 74 -15.96 3.36 -7.78
N ASN A 75 -17.29 3.19 -7.75
CA ASN A 75 -18.11 3.69 -6.63
C ASN A 75 -17.98 2.83 -5.36
N ASP A 76 -17.42 1.67 -5.47
CA ASP A 76 -17.09 0.70 -4.41
C ASP A 76 -15.68 0.93 -3.80
N ILE A 77 -14.87 1.77 -4.45
CA ILE A 77 -13.60 2.25 -3.88
C ILE A 77 -13.91 3.24 -2.74
N PRO A 78 -13.17 3.22 -1.62
CA PRO A 78 -13.33 4.23 -0.58
C PRO A 78 -13.25 5.67 -1.14
N HIS A 79 -14.28 6.48 -0.90
CA HIS A 79 -14.49 7.81 -1.52
C HIS A 79 -14.64 7.80 -3.04
N GLY A 80 -14.82 6.66 -3.68
CA GLY A 80 -14.84 6.53 -5.14
C GLY A 80 -16.03 7.18 -5.84
N ARG A 81 -17.09 7.56 -5.11
CA ARG A 81 -18.18 8.36 -5.67
C ARG A 81 -17.70 9.75 -6.12
N GLU A 82 -16.76 10.33 -5.37
CA GLU A 82 -16.24 11.68 -5.57
C GLU A 82 -14.84 11.68 -6.22
N ARG A 83 -14.09 10.58 -6.10
CA ARG A 83 -12.68 10.52 -6.48
C ARG A 83 -12.43 9.64 -7.70
N GLY A 84 -11.61 10.16 -8.63
CA GLY A 84 -10.86 9.36 -9.58
C GLY A 84 -9.45 9.11 -8.99
N CYS A 85 -8.94 7.90 -9.13
CA CYS A 85 -7.63 7.51 -8.58
C CYS A 85 -6.56 7.51 -9.68
N PHE A 86 -5.51 8.29 -9.51
CA PHE A 86 -4.27 8.14 -10.28
C PHE A 86 -3.64 6.79 -9.91
N THR A 87 -3.21 6.02 -10.92
CA THR A 87 -2.56 4.71 -10.71
C THR A 87 -1.07 4.77 -10.99
N CYS A 88 -0.67 5.19 -12.18
CA CYS A 88 0.74 5.26 -12.56
C CYS A 88 0.98 6.20 -13.75
N LEU A 89 2.23 6.63 -13.89
CA LEU A 89 2.76 7.30 -15.05
C LEU A 89 4.09 6.65 -15.44
N ALA A 90 4.28 6.32 -16.70
CA ALA A 90 5.57 5.87 -17.22
C ALA A 90 5.91 6.65 -18.50
N ALA A 91 7.16 7.04 -18.63
CA ALA A 91 7.65 7.81 -19.77
C ALA A 91 9.09 7.40 -20.13
N ASP A 92 9.38 7.36 -21.42
CA ASP A 92 10.76 7.29 -21.91
C ASP A 92 11.59 8.47 -21.35
N PRO A 93 12.90 8.31 -21.06
CA PRO A 93 13.71 9.34 -20.44
C PRO A 93 13.65 10.71 -21.12
N ALA A 94 13.61 10.74 -22.46
CA ALA A 94 13.52 11.99 -23.22
C ALA A 94 12.17 12.71 -23.07
N TRP A 95 11.15 11.98 -22.62
CA TRP A 95 9.77 12.45 -22.48
C TRP A 95 9.30 12.51 -21.01
N ASP A 96 10.16 12.15 -20.08
CA ASP A 96 9.92 12.32 -18.64
C ASP A 96 10.15 13.79 -18.21
N THR A 97 9.29 14.67 -18.71
CA THR A 97 9.39 16.12 -18.54
C THR A 97 8.15 16.68 -17.80
N PRO A 98 8.27 17.86 -17.16
CA PRO A 98 7.11 18.53 -16.57
C PRO A 98 5.97 18.76 -17.58
N GLU A 99 6.31 19.14 -18.83
CA GLU A 99 5.31 19.37 -19.87
C GLU A 99 4.52 18.09 -20.19
N THR A 100 5.18 16.95 -20.38
CA THR A 100 4.53 15.65 -20.61
C THR A 100 3.65 15.25 -19.42
N THR A 101 4.15 15.46 -18.20
CA THR A 101 3.40 15.16 -16.98
C THR A 101 2.11 15.98 -16.92
N VAL A 102 2.19 17.29 -17.16
CA VAL A 102 1.01 18.19 -17.15
C VAL A 102 -0.01 17.75 -18.19
N GLN A 103 0.41 17.54 -19.45
CA GLN A 103 -0.49 17.15 -20.53
C GLN A 103 -1.24 15.83 -20.25
N LEU A 104 -0.54 14.85 -19.66
CA LEU A 104 -1.14 13.56 -19.31
C LEU A 104 -2.07 13.68 -18.10
N LEU A 105 -1.70 14.48 -17.09
CA LEU A 105 -2.56 14.75 -15.93
C LEU A 105 -3.83 15.49 -16.35
N ASP A 106 -3.73 16.53 -17.20
CA ASP A 106 -4.88 17.28 -17.70
C ASP A 106 -5.88 16.35 -18.42
N ALA A 107 -5.37 15.43 -19.26
CA ALA A 107 -6.23 14.48 -19.97
C ALA A 107 -6.93 13.50 -19.02
N LEU A 108 -6.22 12.97 -18.01
CA LEU A 108 -6.79 12.07 -17.02
C LEU A 108 -7.80 12.80 -16.12
N GLU A 109 -7.50 14.01 -15.68
CA GLU A 109 -8.38 14.82 -14.84
C GLU A 109 -9.67 15.20 -15.59
N GLU A 110 -9.58 15.49 -16.89
CA GLU A 110 -10.76 15.73 -17.70
C GLU A 110 -11.64 14.47 -17.84
N ALA A 111 -11.03 13.30 -18.02
CA ALA A 111 -11.79 12.04 -18.03
C ALA A 111 -12.48 11.79 -16.67
N PHE A 112 -11.83 12.15 -15.55
CA PHE A 112 -12.45 12.08 -14.23
C PHE A 112 -13.63 13.06 -14.11
N ARG A 113 -13.52 14.30 -14.61
CA ARG A 113 -14.66 15.26 -14.64
C ARG A 113 -15.82 14.73 -15.45
N VAL A 114 -15.55 14.18 -16.64
CA VAL A 114 -16.57 13.55 -17.49
C VAL A 114 -17.26 12.38 -16.78
N ALA A 115 -16.51 11.61 -15.96
CA ALA A 115 -17.06 10.56 -15.11
C ALA A 115 -17.79 11.07 -13.85
N GLY A 116 -17.97 12.40 -13.71
CA GLY A 116 -18.64 13.03 -12.58
C GLY A 116 -17.82 13.03 -11.28
N LYS A 117 -16.49 12.86 -11.36
CA LYS A 117 -15.62 12.97 -10.20
C LYS A 117 -15.26 14.43 -9.94
N THR A 118 -15.18 14.79 -8.67
CA THR A 118 -14.84 16.15 -8.21
C THR A 118 -13.43 16.26 -7.67
N THR A 119 -12.74 15.13 -7.54
CA THR A 119 -11.39 15.05 -6.96
C THR A 119 -10.54 14.03 -7.70
N SER A 120 -9.33 14.40 -8.07
CA SER A 120 -8.27 13.47 -8.45
C SER A 120 -7.43 13.12 -7.21
N ALA A 121 -7.19 11.83 -6.99
CA ALA A 121 -6.55 11.33 -5.77
C ALA A 121 -5.38 10.39 -6.07
N VAL A 122 -4.29 10.57 -5.33
CA VAL A 122 -3.19 9.61 -5.21
C VAL A 122 -3.23 9.07 -3.80
N THR A 123 -3.64 7.83 -3.62
CA THR A 123 -3.98 7.28 -2.33
C THR A 123 -3.79 5.76 -2.28
N PHE A 124 -3.56 5.23 -1.08
CA PHE A 124 -3.49 3.80 -0.84
C PHE A 124 -4.83 3.05 -1.02
N PHE A 125 -5.94 3.78 -1.21
CA PHE A 125 -7.24 3.17 -1.56
C PHE A 125 -7.35 2.77 -3.03
N ASN A 126 -6.37 3.11 -3.87
CA ASN A 126 -6.36 2.63 -5.25
C ASN A 126 -6.31 1.09 -5.26
N PRO A 127 -7.29 0.40 -5.89
CA PRO A 127 -7.33 -1.06 -5.91
C PRO A 127 -6.26 -1.70 -6.80
N MET A 128 -5.68 -0.93 -7.72
CA MET A 128 -4.61 -1.39 -8.62
C MET A 128 -3.26 -1.33 -7.89
N HIS A 129 -3.00 -2.35 -7.09
CA HIS A 129 -1.81 -2.42 -6.26
C HIS A 129 -0.58 -2.76 -7.10
N LEU A 130 0.29 -1.77 -7.31
CA LEU A 130 1.55 -1.94 -8.01
C LEU A 130 2.70 -2.06 -7.01
N PRO A 131 3.45 -3.18 -7.03
CA PRO A 131 4.54 -3.40 -6.09
C PRO A 131 5.72 -2.48 -6.38
N TRP A 132 6.45 -2.11 -5.32
CA TRP A 132 7.66 -1.31 -5.41
C TRP A 132 8.81 -1.98 -4.65
N GLY A 133 10.03 -1.76 -5.14
CA GLY A 133 11.25 -2.34 -4.56
C GLY A 133 11.69 -1.60 -3.30
N ILE A 134 12.13 -2.33 -2.28
CA ILE A 134 12.69 -1.75 -1.05
C ILE A 134 14.10 -1.19 -1.34
N PRO A 135 14.35 0.11 -1.14
CA PRO A 135 15.67 0.69 -1.35
C PRO A 135 16.75 -0.03 -0.53
N GLY A 136 17.86 -0.35 -1.16
CA GLY A 136 19.00 -1.04 -0.49
C GLY A 136 18.77 -2.52 -0.17
N SER A 137 17.63 -3.12 -0.56
CA SER A 137 17.29 -4.52 -0.30
C SER A 137 16.85 -5.23 -1.60
N PRO A 138 17.79 -5.56 -2.51
CA PRO A 138 17.47 -6.20 -3.78
C PRO A 138 16.62 -7.47 -3.59
N GLY A 139 15.57 -7.59 -4.40
CA GLY A 139 14.62 -8.71 -4.32
C GLY A 139 13.54 -8.57 -3.25
N HIS A 140 13.64 -7.59 -2.34
CA HIS A 140 12.57 -7.30 -1.40
C HIS A 140 11.67 -6.17 -1.91
N GLU A 141 10.38 -6.26 -1.60
CA GLU A 141 9.37 -5.35 -2.11
C GLU A 141 8.23 -5.13 -1.13
N HIS A 142 7.42 -4.13 -1.41
CA HIS A 142 6.08 -3.97 -0.85
C HIS A 142 5.06 -4.06 -1.98
N ASN A 143 3.93 -4.67 -1.73
CA ASN A 143 2.92 -4.99 -2.76
C ASN A 143 2.07 -3.80 -3.22
N ASN A 144 2.20 -2.64 -2.60
CA ASN A 144 1.40 -1.45 -2.90
C ASN A 144 2.19 -0.17 -2.59
N MET A 145 2.01 0.86 -3.43
CA MET A 145 2.44 2.23 -3.14
C MET A 145 1.32 2.99 -2.42
N PRO A 146 1.59 3.59 -1.24
CA PRO A 146 0.56 4.34 -0.51
C PRO A 146 0.31 5.74 -1.09
N GLY A 147 1.14 6.21 -2.00
CA GLY A 147 1.11 7.53 -2.61
C GLY A 147 2.21 7.68 -3.64
N ILE A 148 2.65 8.91 -3.94
CA ILE A 148 3.85 9.17 -4.74
C ILE A 148 5.04 9.34 -3.81
N ALA A 149 6.14 8.64 -4.11
CA ALA A 149 7.36 8.77 -3.33
C ALA A 149 7.92 10.20 -3.42
N THR A 150 8.20 10.80 -2.26
CA THR A 150 8.58 12.22 -2.15
C THR A 150 9.96 12.53 -2.71
N ASP A 151 10.76 11.50 -2.97
CA ASP A 151 12.08 11.58 -3.62
C ASP A 151 12.03 11.48 -5.16
N LEU A 152 10.84 11.35 -5.75
CA LEU A 152 10.65 11.27 -7.19
C LEU A 152 10.24 12.63 -7.78
N PRO A 153 10.74 13.00 -8.99
CA PRO A 153 10.34 14.22 -9.68
C PRO A 153 8.83 14.34 -9.91
N LEU A 154 8.12 13.21 -10.03
CA LEU A 154 6.67 13.19 -10.22
C LEU A 154 5.95 13.83 -9.03
N HIS A 155 6.42 13.66 -7.79
CA HIS A 155 5.83 14.28 -6.61
C HIS A 155 5.82 15.81 -6.73
N GLU A 156 6.97 16.43 -7.01
CA GLU A 156 7.09 17.88 -7.19
C GLU A 156 6.23 18.38 -8.34
N ARG A 157 6.21 17.64 -9.47
CA ARG A 157 5.40 18.00 -10.65
C ARG A 157 3.90 17.98 -10.34
N MET A 158 3.42 17.03 -9.56
CA MET A 158 2.01 16.98 -9.14
C MET A 158 1.66 18.13 -8.20
N LEU A 159 2.54 18.48 -7.25
CA LEU A 159 2.34 19.67 -6.40
C LEU A 159 2.29 20.96 -7.24
N ALA A 160 3.21 21.12 -8.21
CA ALA A 160 3.20 22.24 -9.13
C ALA A 160 1.97 22.28 -10.04
N HIS A 161 1.34 21.10 -10.31
CA HIS A 161 0.12 20.98 -11.07
C HIS A 161 -1.15 21.22 -10.24
N GLY A 162 -1.01 21.62 -8.97
CA GLY A 162 -2.12 22.00 -8.09
C GLY A 162 -2.64 20.88 -7.19
N TYR A 163 -1.94 19.74 -7.09
CA TYR A 163 -2.23 18.78 -6.04
C TYR A 163 -1.78 19.31 -4.68
N THR A 164 -2.54 18.97 -3.65
CA THR A 164 -2.21 19.26 -2.26
C THR A 164 -1.83 17.96 -1.55
N GLU A 165 -0.69 17.95 -0.87
CA GLU A 165 -0.32 16.84 0.01
C GLU A 165 -1.14 16.91 1.31
N THR A 166 -1.98 15.91 1.54
CA THR A 166 -2.88 15.86 2.69
C THR A 166 -2.27 15.13 3.88
N THR A 167 -1.42 14.16 3.60
CA THR A 167 -0.65 13.41 4.60
C THR A 167 0.54 12.74 3.95
N GLN A 168 1.49 12.31 4.77
CA GLN A 168 2.61 11.47 4.34
C GLN A 168 2.56 10.12 5.02
N GLU A 169 2.86 9.08 4.24
CA GLU A 169 3.05 7.71 4.72
C GLU A 169 4.54 7.36 4.68
N THR A 170 5.08 6.86 5.78
CA THR A 170 6.43 6.31 5.80
C THR A 170 6.37 4.80 5.62
N ALA A 171 7.10 4.29 4.65
CA ALA A 171 7.33 2.87 4.51
C ALA A 171 8.46 2.44 5.46
N MET A 172 8.19 1.42 6.24
CA MET A 172 9.13 0.85 7.18
C MET A 172 9.43 -0.60 6.84
N TYR A 173 10.65 -1.02 7.07
CA TYR A 173 11.16 -2.31 6.64
C TYR A 173 12.08 -2.93 7.70
N ARG A 174 12.06 -4.27 7.79
CA ARG A 174 13.01 -5.08 8.54
C ARG A 174 13.15 -6.47 7.92
N THR A 175 14.38 -7.03 7.90
CA THR A 175 14.62 -8.45 7.70
C THR A 175 14.18 -9.24 8.94
N LEU A 176 13.64 -10.43 8.75
CA LEU A 176 13.23 -11.31 9.86
C LEU A 176 14.20 -12.48 10.09
N THR A 177 15.20 -12.66 9.24
CA THR A 177 16.14 -13.80 9.31
C THR A 177 16.82 -13.89 10.66
N ASP A 178 17.22 -12.76 11.23
CA ASP A 178 17.85 -12.62 12.55
C ASP A 178 16.89 -12.20 13.67
N TYR A 179 15.59 -12.05 13.36
CA TYR A 179 14.62 -11.54 14.33
C TYR A 179 14.47 -12.46 15.53
N ALA A 180 14.54 -11.88 16.72
CA ALA A 180 14.20 -12.52 17.98
C ALA A 180 13.51 -11.49 18.90
N ILE A 181 12.59 -11.95 19.73
CA ILE A 181 11.95 -11.09 20.72
C ILE A 181 12.99 -10.76 21.80
N PRO A 182 13.30 -9.47 22.05
CA PRO A 182 14.29 -9.05 23.04
C PRO A 182 13.90 -9.48 24.48
N PRO A 183 14.89 -9.71 25.36
CA PRO A 183 14.61 -10.11 26.74
C PRO A 183 13.72 -9.14 27.51
N GLU A 184 13.89 -7.83 27.30
CA GLU A 184 13.07 -6.80 27.95
C GLU A 184 11.61 -6.85 27.51
N VAL A 185 11.32 -7.27 26.27
CA VAL A 185 9.94 -7.46 25.75
C VAL A 185 9.32 -8.72 26.38
N ARG A 186 10.09 -9.79 26.54
CA ARG A 186 9.64 -10.99 27.26
C ARG A 186 9.35 -10.68 28.74
N ALA A 187 10.22 -9.89 29.39
CA ALA A 187 9.98 -9.43 30.76
C ALA A 187 8.71 -8.55 30.86
N LEU A 188 8.44 -7.73 29.84
CA LEU A 188 7.20 -6.96 29.76
C LEU A 188 5.98 -7.87 29.61
N GLU A 189 6.05 -8.89 28.74
CA GLU A 189 4.98 -9.89 28.55
C GLU A 189 4.65 -10.60 29.88
N HIS A 190 5.67 -11.01 30.66
CA HIS A 190 5.45 -11.60 31.96
C HIS A 190 4.78 -10.65 32.97
N ARG A 191 5.15 -9.37 33.00
CA ARG A 191 4.48 -8.38 33.86
C ARG A 191 3.03 -8.19 33.47
N THR A 192 2.77 -8.02 32.17
CA THR A 192 1.41 -7.85 31.64
C THR A 192 0.53 -9.06 31.93
N ALA A 193 1.12 -10.28 31.88
CA ALA A 193 0.40 -11.51 32.26
C ALA A 193 0.03 -11.53 33.75
N ALA A 194 0.91 -11.07 34.63
CA ALA A 194 0.62 -10.93 36.06
C ALA A 194 -0.51 -9.90 36.33
N GLU A 195 -0.71 -8.95 35.45
CA GLU A 195 -1.80 -7.96 35.45
C GLU A 195 -3.08 -8.46 34.78
N GLY A 196 -3.14 -9.75 34.40
CA GLY A 196 -4.32 -10.41 33.84
C GLY A 196 -4.48 -10.28 32.31
N CYS A 197 -3.47 -9.77 31.59
CA CYS A 197 -3.48 -9.73 30.14
C CYS A 197 -2.37 -10.62 29.54
N THR A 198 -2.74 -11.59 28.70
CA THR A 198 -1.81 -12.55 28.10
C THR A 198 -1.81 -12.46 26.57
N LEU A 199 -0.78 -13.01 25.93
CA LEU A 199 -0.74 -13.20 24.48
C LEU A 199 -1.02 -14.66 24.12
N ALA A 200 -1.77 -14.87 23.06
CA ALA A 200 -2.06 -16.20 22.53
C ALA A 200 -2.17 -16.15 20.99
N LEU A 201 -2.28 -17.32 20.37
CA LEU A 201 -2.87 -17.46 19.04
C LEU A 201 -4.37 -17.69 19.23
N TYR A 202 -5.18 -17.05 18.39
CA TYR A 202 -6.63 -17.15 18.49
C TYR A 202 -7.12 -18.59 18.33
N ASP A 203 -7.97 -19.03 19.25
CA ASP A 203 -8.64 -20.32 19.22
C ASP A 203 -10.13 -20.07 19.50
N PRO A 204 -11.04 -20.27 18.53
CA PRO A 204 -12.47 -20.00 18.70
C PRO A 204 -13.16 -20.89 19.75
N ASN A 205 -12.54 -22.01 20.13
CA ASN A 205 -13.09 -22.90 21.18
C ASN A 205 -12.74 -22.43 22.60
N ARG A 206 -11.77 -21.53 22.75
CA ARG A 206 -11.24 -21.08 24.05
C ARG A 206 -11.38 -19.57 24.26
N HIS A 207 -11.37 -18.80 23.18
CA HIS A 207 -11.36 -17.34 23.22
C HIS A 207 -12.68 -16.80 22.70
N HIS A 208 -13.19 -15.76 23.31
CA HIS A 208 -14.44 -15.11 22.94
C HIS A 208 -14.29 -13.60 22.81
N GLY A 209 -15.31 -12.90 22.29
CA GLY A 209 -15.34 -11.45 22.18
C GLY A 209 -14.55 -10.86 21.01
N LEU A 210 -14.12 -11.68 20.02
CA LEU A 210 -13.43 -11.18 18.82
C LEU A 210 -14.28 -10.16 18.07
N ASP A 211 -15.56 -10.47 17.80
CA ASP A 211 -16.46 -9.57 17.07
C ASP A 211 -16.71 -8.27 17.84
N ALA A 212 -16.91 -8.35 19.16
CA ALA A 212 -17.10 -7.17 20.00
C ALA A 212 -15.85 -6.27 20.02
N MET A 213 -14.65 -6.87 20.04
CA MET A 213 -13.40 -6.14 19.94
C MET A 213 -13.25 -5.45 18.58
N LEU A 214 -13.57 -6.13 17.48
CA LEU A 214 -13.54 -5.56 16.14
C LEU A 214 -14.55 -4.42 15.95
N GLN A 215 -15.76 -4.57 16.49
CA GLN A 215 -16.77 -3.50 16.52
C GLN A 215 -16.27 -2.27 17.30
N ALA A 216 -15.63 -2.48 18.45
CA ALA A 216 -15.07 -1.39 19.25
C ALA A 216 -13.92 -0.64 18.56
N LEU A 217 -13.24 -1.27 17.60
CA LEU A 217 -12.20 -0.63 16.78
C LEU A 217 -12.75 0.19 15.61
N ASP A 218 -14.01 -0.04 15.23
CA ASP A 218 -14.74 0.67 14.17
C ASP A 218 -13.94 0.78 12.85
N ASN A 219 -13.32 -0.34 12.44
CA ASN A 219 -12.56 -0.41 11.20
C ASN A 219 -13.09 -1.57 10.33
N PRO A 220 -13.92 -1.28 9.31
CA PRO A 220 -14.54 -2.29 8.45
C PRO A 220 -13.53 -3.18 7.71
N ASP A 221 -12.40 -2.64 7.28
CA ASP A 221 -11.35 -3.42 6.60
C ASP A 221 -10.71 -4.43 7.55
N TRP A 222 -10.36 -4.02 8.76
CA TRP A 222 -9.87 -4.95 9.78
C TRP A 222 -10.92 -5.99 10.16
N THR A 223 -12.18 -5.59 10.31
CA THR A 223 -13.27 -6.52 10.61
C THR A 223 -13.37 -7.60 9.54
N ALA A 224 -13.42 -7.21 8.27
CA ALA A 224 -13.50 -8.17 7.16
C ALA A 224 -12.31 -9.14 7.14
N ARG A 225 -11.09 -8.63 7.24
CA ARG A 225 -9.84 -9.41 7.15
C ARG A 225 -9.64 -10.33 8.34
N VAL A 226 -9.85 -9.83 9.56
CA VAL A 226 -9.64 -10.60 10.79
C VAL A 226 -10.72 -11.68 10.95
N THR A 227 -11.98 -11.37 10.63
CA THR A 227 -13.06 -12.35 10.64
C THR A 227 -12.82 -13.47 9.61
N ALA A 228 -12.39 -13.10 8.39
CA ALA A 228 -12.03 -14.10 7.38
C ALA A 228 -10.87 -14.98 7.85
N ALA A 229 -9.82 -14.40 8.39
CA ALA A 229 -8.66 -15.13 8.91
C ALA A 229 -9.04 -16.09 10.05
N ALA A 230 -9.87 -15.65 10.99
CA ALA A 230 -10.35 -16.49 12.09
C ALA A 230 -11.21 -17.66 11.58
N ARG A 231 -12.11 -17.43 10.62
CA ARG A 231 -12.93 -18.46 9.97
C ARG A 231 -12.08 -19.49 9.24
N ASP A 232 -11.06 -19.03 8.52
CA ASP A 232 -10.20 -19.86 7.68
C ASP A 232 -9.07 -20.54 8.49
N GLY A 233 -9.05 -20.35 9.82
CA GLY A 233 -8.08 -20.97 10.73
C GLY A 233 -6.65 -20.45 10.58
N LEU A 234 -6.47 -19.24 10.05
CA LEU A 234 -5.15 -18.63 9.93
C LEU A 234 -4.57 -18.29 11.31
N CYS A 235 -3.25 -18.34 11.44
CA CYS A 235 -2.56 -17.92 12.63
C CYS A 235 -2.82 -16.44 12.92
N LEU A 236 -3.51 -16.15 14.03
CA LEU A 236 -3.87 -14.78 14.43
C LEU A 236 -3.39 -14.51 15.86
N PRO A 237 -2.30 -13.77 16.06
CA PRO A 237 -1.87 -13.30 17.37
C PRO A 237 -2.93 -12.39 18.02
N VAL A 238 -3.33 -12.71 19.25
CA VAL A 238 -4.30 -11.94 20.04
C VAL A 238 -3.78 -11.63 21.43
N ALA A 239 -4.20 -10.50 21.97
CA ALA A 239 -4.11 -10.19 23.39
C ALA A 239 -5.43 -10.58 24.08
N LEU A 240 -5.34 -11.16 25.25
CA LEU A 240 -6.45 -11.67 26.03
C LEU A 240 -6.50 -10.98 27.40
N ALA A 241 -7.69 -10.63 27.86
CA ALA A 241 -8.00 -10.36 29.26
C ALA A 241 -8.82 -11.55 29.80
N GLY A 242 -8.18 -12.44 30.56
CA GLY A 242 -8.71 -13.77 30.80
C GLY A 242 -8.81 -14.55 29.48
N ASN A 243 -10.04 -14.91 29.05
CA ASN A 243 -10.29 -15.54 27.76
C ASN A 243 -10.97 -14.59 26.73
N THR A 244 -11.14 -13.31 27.07
CA THR A 244 -11.74 -12.30 26.19
C THR A 244 -10.68 -11.66 25.32
N VAL A 245 -10.92 -11.59 24.02
CA VAL A 245 -10.01 -10.92 23.07
C VAL A 245 -9.99 -9.41 23.34
N ALA A 246 -8.83 -8.89 23.67
CA ALA A 246 -8.57 -7.48 23.98
C ALA A 246 -7.91 -6.73 22.80
N GLY A 247 -7.32 -7.47 21.86
CA GLY A 247 -6.68 -6.90 20.68
C GLY A 247 -6.11 -7.98 19.78
N PHE A 248 -5.65 -7.57 18.58
CA PHE A 248 -5.08 -8.46 17.58
C PHE A 248 -3.87 -7.83 16.88
N ALA A 249 -3.06 -8.64 16.20
CA ALA A 249 -2.10 -8.24 15.19
C ALA A 249 -2.05 -9.29 14.07
N GLY A 250 -1.96 -8.85 12.82
CA GLY A 250 -1.93 -9.77 11.70
C GLY A 250 -3.25 -9.87 10.92
N PRO A 251 -3.61 -11.01 10.33
CA PRO A 251 -3.11 -12.38 10.56
C PRO A 251 -1.68 -12.60 10.05
N VAL A 252 -1.08 -13.73 10.44
CA VAL A 252 0.21 -14.20 9.93
C VAL A 252 0.01 -14.78 8.53
N TYR A 253 0.69 -14.19 7.56
CA TYR A 253 0.59 -14.59 6.16
C TYR A 253 1.87 -14.24 5.39
N PRO A 254 2.81 -15.20 5.24
CA PRO A 254 3.96 -15.01 4.36
C PRO A 254 3.50 -15.02 2.89
N GLU A 255 3.81 -13.95 2.17
CA GLU A 255 3.56 -13.86 0.73
C GLU A 255 4.59 -14.69 -0.07
N PRO A 256 4.29 -15.04 -1.32
CA PRO A 256 5.23 -15.80 -2.19
C PRO A 256 6.58 -15.10 -2.38
N THR A 257 6.66 -13.79 -2.20
CA THR A 257 7.89 -12.99 -2.24
C THR A 257 8.76 -13.14 -0.99
N GLY A 258 8.29 -13.87 0.02
CA GLY A 258 8.92 -13.97 1.34
C GLY A 258 8.60 -12.81 2.27
N ARG A 259 7.72 -11.88 1.86
CA ARG A 259 7.25 -10.79 2.71
C ARG A 259 6.22 -11.30 3.72
N GLY A 260 6.41 -11.01 5.01
CA GLY A 260 5.35 -11.14 6.00
C GLY A 260 4.31 -10.03 5.82
N TRP A 261 3.05 -10.42 5.69
CA TRP A 261 1.96 -9.47 5.46
C TRP A 261 1.52 -8.80 6.77
N PHE A 262 1.23 -7.50 6.71
CA PHE A 262 0.74 -6.74 7.86
C PHE A 262 -0.58 -6.06 7.51
N ALA A 263 -1.69 -6.64 7.96
CA ALA A 263 -3.01 -6.04 7.78
C ALA A 263 -3.30 -4.93 8.78
N GLY A 264 -2.79 -5.08 10.00
CA GLY A 264 -3.01 -4.10 11.06
C GLY A 264 -2.77 -4.64 12.45
N ILE A 265 -2.90 -3.74 13.41
CA ILE A 265 -2.81 -4.00 14.85
C ILE A 265 -3.83 -3.11 15.56
N GLY A 266 -4.69 -3.71 16.37
CA GLY A 266 -5.73 -3.01 17.11
C GLY A 266 -5.87 -3.50 18.54
N ILE A 267 -6.08 -2.57 19.48
CA ILE A 267 -6.38 -2.83 20.89
C ILE A 267 -7.68 -2.14 21.22
N ALA A 268 -8.65 -2.89 21.76
CA ALA A 268 -9.93 -2.34 22.19
C ALA A 268 -9.71 -1.20 23.21
N PRO A 269 -10.49 -0.09 23.14
CA PRO A 269 -10.23 1.12 23.92
C PRO A 269 -9.99 0.89 25.42
N GLN A 270 -10.76 0.01 26.04
CA GLN A 270 -10.67 -0.30 27.47
C GLN A 270 -9.39 -1.04 27.89
N TYR A 271 -8.61 -1.57 26.92
CA TYR A 271 -7.37 -2.29 27.15
C TYR A 271 -6.13 -1.55 26.64
N GLN A 272 -6.30 -0.34 26.10
CA GLN A 272 -5.18 0.51 25.68
C GLN A 272 -4.28 0.92 26.85
N HIS A 273 -3.10 1.44 26.55
CA HIS A 273 -2.08 1.89 27.53
C HIS A 273 -1.50 0.79 28.43
N ARG A 274 -1.70 -0.50 28.09
CA ARG A 274 -1.15 -1.68 28.79
C ARG A 274 -0.01 -2.36 28.00
N HIS A 275 0.60 -1.65 27.07
CA HIS A 275 1.67 -2.15 26.20
C HIS A 275 1.28 -3.32 25.27
N LEU A 276 -0.01 -3.70 25.20
CA LEU A 276 -0.48 -4.85 24.42
C LEU A 276 -0.16 -4.71 22.92
N GLY A 277 -0.28 -3.51 22.35
CA GLY A 277 0.07 -3.26 20.95
C GLY A 277 1.54 -3.56 20.65
N LYS A 278 2.46 -3.11 21.54
CA LYS A 278 3.88 -3.44 21.41
C LYS A 278 4.10 -4.95 21.44
N LEU A 279 3.57 -5.62 22.46
CA LEU A 279 3.73 -7.07 22.65
C LEU A 279 3.17 -7.86 21.45
N LEU A 280 1.99 -7.50 20.96
CA LEU A 280 1.36 -8.12 19.79
C LEU A 280 2.20 -7.95 18.52
N PHE A 281 2.77 -6.77 18.29
CA PHE A 281 3.61 -6.55 17.10
C PHE A 281 4.89 -7.39 17.14
N PHE A 282 5.55 -7.46 18.28
CA PHE A 282 6.72 -8.33 18.45
C PHE A 282 6.36 -9.81 18.26
N ARG A 283 5.20 -10.22 18.76
CA ARG A 283 4.68 -11.58 18.54
C ARG A 283 4.39 -11.85 17.08
N LEU A 284 3.73 -10.92 16.39
CA LEU A 284 3.47 -11.03 14.95
C LEU A 284 4.76 -11.24 14.16
N CYS A 285 5.78 -10.42 14.38
CA CYS A 285 7.06 -10.57 13.68
C CYS A 285 7.71 -11.94 13.93
N ALA A 286 7.61 -12.48 15.15
CA ALA A 286 8.12 -13.81 15.46
C ALA A 286 7.31 -14.92 14.78
N GLU A 287 6.00 -14.79 14.71
CA GLU A 287 5.12 -15.74 14.03
C GLU A 287 5.28 -15.70 12.50
N GLU A 288 5.42 -14.51 11.90
CA GLU A 288 5.73 -14.35 10.49
C GLU A 288 7.05 -15.05 10.13
N LYS A 289 8.11 -14.80 10.93
CA LYS A 289 9.37 -15.53 10.77
C LYS A 289 9.19 -17.05 10.85
N ARG A 290 8.46 -17.53 11.87
CA ARG A 290 8.19 -18.97 12.07
C ARG A 290 7.42 -19.57 10.91
N ALA A 291 6.53 -18.81 10.28
CA ALA A 291 5.77 -19.19 9.12
C ALA A 291 6.58 -19.14 7.81
N GLY A 292 7.83 -18.64 7.84
CA GLY A 292 8.74 -18.62 6.70
C GLY A 292 8.95 -17.25 6.05
N ALA A 293 8.37 -16.18 6.59
CA ALA A 293 8.67 -14.84 6.11
C ALA A 293 10.13 -14.48 6.38
N VAL A 294 10.80 -13.90 5.38
CA VAL A 294 12.22 -13.50 5.47
C VAL A 294 12.39 -12.01 5.74
N TYR A 295 11.35 -11.21 5.48
CA TYR A 295 11.27 -9.79 5.83
C TYR A 295 9.83 -9.35 6.03
N MET A 296 9.66 -8.16 6.63
CA MET A 296 8.39 -7.44 6.64
C MET A 296 8.59 -6.02 6.13
N SER A 297 7.59 -5.52 5.41
CA SER A 297 7.45 -4.10 5.08
C SER A 297 6.02 -3.67 5.37
N LEU A 298 5.88 -2.45 5.87
CA LEU A 298 4.61 -1.81 6.18
C LEU A 298 4.70 -0.31 5.89
N PHE A 299 3.58 0.37 5.84
CA PHE A 299 3.56 1.83 5.87
C PHE A 299 2.63 2.33 6.97
N THR A 300 2.90 3.53 7.42
CA THR A 300 2.13 4.21 8.46
C THR A 300 2.29 5.72 8.31
N GLY A 301 1.28 6.48 8.72
CA GLY A 301 1.37 7.94 8.73
C GLY A 301 2.60 8.42 9.51
N VAL A 302 3.33 9.39 8.98
CA VAL A 302 4.58 9.89 9.61
C VAL A 302 4.35 10.42 11.02
N ALA A 303 3.15 10.92 11.32
CA ALA A 303 2.74 11.41 12.64
C ALA A 303 2.11 10.32 13.53
N ASN A 304 1.96 9.08 13.04
CA ASN A 304 1.29 8.02 13.78
C ASN A 304 2.15 7.56 14.98
N PRO A 305 1.63 7.63 16.22
CA PRO A 305 2.36 7.17 17.42
C PRO A 305 2.77 5.69 17.37
N ALA A 306 2.04 4.84 16.62
CA ALA A 306 2.36 3.43 16.44
C ALA A 306 3.73 3.20 15.79
N ARG A 307 4.27 4.18 15.06
CA ARG A 307 5.61 4.15 14.48
C ARG A 307 6.68 3.77 15.50
N ARG A 308 6.58 4.26 16.76
CA ARG A 308 7.49 3.94 17.84
C ARG A 308 7.50 2.43 18.19
N ILE A 309 6.37 1.75 17.99
CA ILE A 309 6.28 0.30 18.18
C ILE A 309 7.14 -0.40 17.13
N TYR A 310 7.01 0.00 15.86
CA TYR A 310 7.75 -0.59 14.74
C TYR A 310 9.26 -0.32 14.88
N GLU A 311 9.64 0.91 15.20
CA GLU A 311 11.03 1.29 15.46
C GLU A 311 11.62 0.45 16.61
N SER A 312 10.87 0.26 17.71
CA SER A 312 11.31 -0.57 18.83
C SER A 312 11.48 -2.06 18.47
N ALA A 313 10.79 -2.53 17.43
CA ALA A 313 10.97 -3.87 16.87
C ALA A 313 12.08 -3.92 15.81
N GLY A 314 12.82 -2.82 15.61
CA GLY A 314 13.96 -2.71 14.71
C GLY A 314 13.60 -2.42 13.25
N PHE A 315 12.38 -1.97 12.96
CA PHE A 315 12.04 -1.46 11.65
C PHE A 315 12.66 -0.09 11.42
N THR A 316 13.15 0.13 10.22
CA THR A 316 13.69 1.42 9.76
C THR A 316 12.82 2.01 8.66
N SER A 317 12.71 3.34 8.64
CA SER A 317 12.07 4.04 7.52
C SER A 317 12.95 3.93 6.29
N VAL A 318 12.37 3.51 5.16
CA VAL A 318 13.10 3.30 3.90
C VAL A 318 12.65 4.23 2.79
N ARG A 319 11.42 4.75 2.85
CA ARG A 319 10.87 5.71 1.87
C ARG A 319 9.66 6.42 2.45
N THR A 320 9.45 7.67 2.01
CA THR A 320 8.24 8.46 2.35
C THR A 320 7.42 8.70 1.09
N PHE A 321 6.10 8.67 1.23
CA PHE A 321 5.15 8.85 0.15
C PHE A 321 4.15 9.95 0.52
N GLY A 322 3.90 10.87 -0.41
CA GLY A 322 2.83 11.88 -0.29
C GLY A 322 1.50 11.32 -0.76
N VAL A 323 0.47 11.45 0.05
CA VAL A 323 -0.93 11.24 -0.34
C VAL A 323 -1.46 12.56 -0.86
N LEU A 324 -1.83 12.60 -2.15
CA LEU A 324 -2.13 13.84 -2.85
C LEU A 324 -3.59 13.89 -3.27
N LEU A 325 -4.21 15.05 -3.14
CA LEU A 325 -5.57 15.33 -3.64
C LEU A 325 -5.57 16.62 -4.45
N LYS A 326 -6.40 16.66 -5.50
CA LYS A 326 -6.69 17.87 -6.28
C LYS A 326 -8.18 17.96 -6.55
N THR A 327 -8.79 19.11 -6.23
CA THR A 327 -10.16 19.41 -6.67
C THR A 327 -10.16 19.63 -8.18
N LEU A 328 -11.11 19.01 -8.89
CA LEU A 328 -11.23 19.04 -10.33
C LEU A 328 -12.18 20.13 -10.84
#